data_6d1daf0d04caccc0f360816c0c553a06
#
_entry.id   6d1daf0d04caccc0f360816c0c553a06
#
_cell.length_a   1.000
_cell.length_b   1.000
_cell.length_c   1.000
_cell.angle_alpha   90.00
_cell.angle_beta   90.00
_cell.angle_gamma   90.00
#
_symmetry.space_group_name_H-M   'P 1'
#
loop_
_entity.id
_entity.type
_entity.pdbx_description
1 polymer ?
#
loop_
_entity_poly.entity_id
_entity_poly.type
_entity_poly.pdbx_seq_one_letter_code
_entity_poly.pdbx_strand_id
1 'polypeptide(L)'
;MIPNTNALGMVETKGLVAAIEAADAMVKAANVQLVGKEQVGGGLVTVMVRGDVGAVKAATDAGAAAAEKVGELVSVHVIPRPHTEVDFILPKPREIRGADAGQEA
;
A
#
# COMPACT_ATOMS: atom_id res chain seq x y z
N MET A 1 16.67 -5.36 -0.53
CA MET A 1 15.77 -5.03 -1.65
C MET A 1 16.13 -3.67 -2.22
N ILE A 2 16.15 -3.58 -3.52
CA ILE A 2 16.45 -2.31 -4.20
C ILE A 2 15.13 -1.65 -4.51
N PRO A 3 14.72 -0.59 -3.79
CA PRO A 3 13.37 -0.04 -3.92
C PRO A 3 12.99 0.39 -5.33
N ASN A 4 13.95 0.94 -6.07
CA ASN A 4 13.65 1.48 -7.38
C ASN A 4 13.42 0.43 -8.47
N THR A 5 13.60 -0.86 -8.15
CA THR A 5 13.29 -1.93 -9.08
C THR A 5 11.93 -2.54 -8.83
N ASN A 6 11.26 -2.14 -7.77
CA ASN A 6 9.97 -2.68 -7.37
C ASN A 6 8.83 -1.86 -7.93
N ALA A 7 7.76 -2.55 -8.31
CA ALA A 7 6.52 -1.87 -8.69
C ALA A 7 5.88 -1.21 -7.47
N LEU A 8 5.07 -0.20 -7.73
CA LEU A 8 4.29 0.49 -6.72
C LEU A 8 2.81 0.28 -7.02
N GLY A 9 2.07 -0.22 -6.04
CA GLY A 9 0.63 -0.39 -6.16
C GLY A 9 -0.11 0.50 -5.18
N MET A 10 -1.24 1.03 -5.61
CA MET A 10 -2.02 1.95 -4.81
C MET A 10 -3.50 1.62 -4.91
N VAL A 11 -4.18 1.66 -3.77
CA VAL A 11 -5.64 1.52 -3.72
C VAL A 11 -6.18 2.70 -2.92
N GLU A 12 -7.03 3.48 -3.55
CA GLU A 12 -7.64 4.64 -2.91
C GLU A 12 -9.11 4.37 -2.63
N THR A 13 -9.51 4.67 -1.41
CA THR A 13 -10.88 4.45 -0.93
C THR A 13 -11.40 5.71 -0.29
N LYS A 14 -12.72 5.76 -0.12
CA LYS A 14 -13.35 6.77 0.71
C LYS A 14 -13.57 6.15 2.08
N GLY A 15 -12.87 6.71 3.09
CA GLY A 15 -12.96 6.23 4.45
C GLY A 15 -11.87 5.24 4.83
N LEU A 16 -11.56 5.24 6.11
CA LEU A 16 -10.45 4.45 6.64
C LEU A 16 -10.75 2.96 6.68
N VAL A 17 -12.01 2.58 6.94
CA VAL A 17 -12.36 1.16 7.07
C VAL A 17 -12.08 0.41 5.77
N ALA A 18 -12.53 0.95 4.65
CA ALA A 18 -12.26 0.32 3.35
C ALA A 18 -10.76 0.28 3.04
N ALA A 19 -10.02 1.32 3.44
CA ALA A 19 -8.57 1.36 3.25
C ALA A 19 -7.87 0.26 4.05
N ILE A 20 -8.26 0.05 5.29
CA ILE A 20 -7.66 -0.98 6.13
C ILE A 20 -7.97 -2.38 5.57
N GLU A 21 -9.22 -2.60 5.14
CA GLU A 21 -9.59 -3.87 4.51
C GLU A 21 -8.76 -4.11 3.24
N ALA A 22 -8.58 -3.07 2.44
CA ALA A 22 -7.74 -3.18 1.24
C ALA A 22 -6.30 -3.54 1.61
N ALA A 23 -5.72 -2.85 2.58
CA ALA A 23 -4.34 -3.10 3.00
C ALA A 23 -4.15 -4.53 3.49
N ASP A 24 -5.07 -5.01 4.32
CA ASP A 24 -5.03 -6.37 4.84
C ASP A 24 -5.10 -7.39 3.71
N ALA A 25 -6.04 -7.20 2.79
CA ALA A 25 -6.21 -8.12 1.66
C ALA A 25 -4.98 -8.14 0.76
N MET A 26 -4.36 -6.98 0.54
CA MET A 26 -3.18 -6.88 -0.31
C MET A 26 -2.01 -7.68 0.24
N VAL A 27 -1.71 -7.53 1.53
CA VAL A 27 -0.54 -8.22 2.10
C VAL A 27 -0.80 -9.71 2.30
N LYS A 28 -2.07 -10.12 2.37
CA LYS A 28 -2.42 -11.54 2.44
C LYS A 28 -2.40 -12.21 1.08
N ALA A 29 -2.69 -11.47 0.01
CA ALA A 29 -2.87 -12.04 -1.33
C ALA A 29 -1.54 -12.30 -2.03
N ALA A 30 -0.50 -11.53 -1.76
CA ALA A 30 0.75 -11.64 -2.49
C ALA A 30 1.92 -11.18 -1.64
N ASN A 31 3.12 -11.51 -2.08
CA ASN A 31 4.33 -11.11 -1.37
C ASN A 31 4.68 -9.67 -1.71
N VAL A 32 4.04 -8.76 -1.02
CA VAL A 32 4.27 -7.32 -1.17
C VAL A 32 4.56 -6.70 0.19
N GLN A 33 5.25 -5.58 0.16
CA GLN A 33 5.53 -4.81 1.35
C GLN A 33 4.57 -3.63 1.44
N LEU A 34 3.90 -3.50 2.57
CA LEU A 34 3.04 -2.34 2.80
C LEU A 34 3.93 -1.13 3.07
N VAL A 35 3.84 -0.12 2.21
CA VAL A 35 4.61 1.12 2.37
C VAL A 35 3.96 2.01 3.41
N GLY A 36 2.64 2.12 3.35
CA GLY A 36 1.92 2.97 4.27
C GLY A 36 0.61 3.45 3.69
N LYS A 37 0.03 4.44 4.35
CA LYS A 37 -1.18 5.07 3.88
C LYS A 37 -1.04 6.58 3.93
N GLU A 38 -1.80 7.25 3.09
CA GLU A 38 -1.90 8.70 3.11
C GLU A 38 -3.37 9.08 3.18
N GLN A 39 -3.67 10.01 4.06
CA GLN A 39 -5.00 10.60 4.16
C GLN A 39 -4.91 12.05 3.71
N VAL A 40 -5.64 12.36 2.64
CA VAL A 40 -5.73 13.72 2.18
C VAL A 40 -7.12 14.24 2.47
N GLY A 41 -7.56 15.32 2.34
CA GLY A 41 -8.90 15.80 2.72
C GLY A 41 -10.03 15.01 2.04
N GLY A 42 -11.24 15.24 2.47
CA GLY A 42 -12.44 14.67 1.86
C GLY A 42 -12.71 13.21 2.19
N GLY A 43 -12.03 12.66 3.19
CA GLY A 43 -12.22 11.27 3.57
C GLY A 43 -11.49 10.29 2.68
N LEU A 44 -10.66 10.75 1.75
CA LEU A 44 -9.90 9.88 0.86
C LEU A 44 -8.67 9.32 1.55
N VAL A 45 -8.46 8.01 1.39
CA VAL A 45 -7.32 7.31 1.98
C VAL A 45 -6.70 6.45 0.91
N THR A 46 -5.39 6.56 0.73
CA THR A 46 -4.65 5.74 -0.22
C THR A 46 -3.70 4.82 0.55
N VAL A 47 -3.76 3.53 0.26
CA VAL A 47 -2.80 2.56 0.79
C VAL A 47 -1.87 2.12 -0.34
N MET A 48 -0.61 1.91 0.00
CA MET A 48 0.45 1.68 -0.99
C MET A 48 1.27 0.45 -0.66
N VAL A 49 1.61 -0.32 -1.67
CA VAL A 49 2.46 -1.51 -1.54
C VAL A 49 3.57 -1.50 -2.58
N ARG A 50 4.67 -2.17 -2.25
CA ARG A 50 5.80 -2.38 -3.16
C ARG A 50 6.09 -3.86 -3.28
N GLY A 51 6.62 -4.25 -4.44
CA GLY A 51 7.03 -5.62 -4.69
C GLY A 51 7.22 -5.86 -6.19
N ASP A 52 7.39 -7.12 -6.57
CA ASP A 52 7.43 -7.48 -7.97
C ASP A 52 6.12 -7.11 -8.65
N VAL A 53 6.19 -6.76 -9.94
CA VAL A 53 5.01 -6.26 -10.64
C VAL A 53 3.84 -7.24 -10.63
N GLY A 54 4.10 -8.53 -10.78
CA GLY A 54 3.04 -9.54 -10.72
C GLY A 54 2.39 -9.62 -9.34
N ALA A 55 3.22 -9.56 -8.30
CA ALA A 55 2.72 -9.57 -6.92
C ALA A 55 1.92 -8.32 -6.62
N VAL A 56 2.39 -7.16 -7.07
CA VAL A 56 1.69 -5.89 -6.85
C VAL A 56 0.35 -5.88 -7.57
N LYS A 57 0.28 -6.40 -8.80
CA LYS A 57 -1.00 -6.50 -9.53
C LYS A 57 -1.99 -7.39 -8.80
N ALA A 58 -1.53 -8.56 -8.34
CA ALA A 58 -2.39 -9.47 -7.59
C ALA A 58 -2.86 -8.83 -6.28
N ALA A 59 -1.96 -8.13 -5.60
CA ALA A 59 -2.29 -7.45 -4.36
C ALA A 59 -3.33 -6.35 -4.57
N THR A 60 -3.14 -5.50 -5.58
CA THR A 60 -4.09 -4.41 -5.82
C THR A 60 -5.45 -4.92 -6.25
N ASP A 61 -5.51 -6.01 -7.02
CA ASP A 61 -6.79 -6.62 -7.39
C ASP A 61 -7.53 -7.11 -6.14
N ALA A 62 -6.81 -7.80 -5.26
CA ALA A 62 -7.41 -8.30 -4.02
C ALA A 62 -7.85 -7.15 -3.11
N GLY A 63 -7.02 -6.12 -3.01
CA GLY A 63 -7.34 -4.96 -2.19
C GLY A 63 -8.57 -4.21 -2.69
N ALA A 64 -8.67 -4.03 -4.00
CA ALA A 64 -9.82 -3.37 -4.59
C ALA A 64 -11.11 -4.15 -4.31
N ALA A 65 -11.08 -5.46 -4.50
CA ALA A 65 -12.24 -6.31 -4.24
C ALA A 65 -12.66 -6.26 -2.78
N ALA A 66 -11.69 -6.29 -1.86
CA ALA A 66 -11.99 -6.23 -0.43
C ALA A 66 -12.58 -4.88 -0.04
N ALA A 67 -12.04 -3.79 -0.58
CA ALA A 67 -12.54 -2.45 -0.29
C ALA A 67 -14.00 -2.29 -0.71
N GLU A 68 -14.35 -2.80 -1.88
CA GLU A 68 -15.70 -2.68 -2.42
C GLU A 68 -16.75 -3.39 -1.56
N LYS A 69 -16.34 -4.39 -0.80
CA LYS A 69 -17.28 -5.11 0.06
C LYS A 69 -17.70 -4.32 1.30
N VAL A 70 -16.86 -3.38 1.74
CA VAL A 70 -17.11 -2.68 3.00
C VAL A 70 -17.21 -1.18 2.86
N GLY A 71 -16.95 -0.65 1.66
CA GLY A 71 -16.99 0.79 1.47
C GLY A 71 -16.88 1.14 0.00
N GLU A 72 -16.38 2.34 -0.25
CA GLU A 72 -16.29 2.87 -1.61
C GLU A 72 -14.85 2.83 -2.13
N LEU A 73 -14.65 2.14 -3.23
CA LEU A 73 -13.38 2.14 -3.96
C LEU A 73 -13.37 3.35 -4.89
N VAL A 74 -12.31 4.15 -4.81
CA VAL A 74 -12.17 5.36 -5.63
C VAL A 74 -11.28 5.10 -6.83
N SER A 75 -10.09 4.53 -6.61
CA SER A 75 -9.18 4.23 -7.72
C SER A 75 -8.16 3.18 -7.33
N VAL A 76 -7.61 2.56 -8.37
CA VAL A 76 -6.54 1.58 -8.24
C VAL A 76 -5.50 1.91 -9.30
N HIS A 77 -4.22 1.87 -8.93
CA HIS A 77 -3.17 2.16 -9.88
C HIS A 77 -1.92 1.34 -9.59
N VAL A 78 -1.25 0.91 -10.64
CA VAL A 78 0.03 0.22 -10.52
C VAL A 78 1.03 0.94 -11.41
N ILE A 79 2.17 1.30 -10.82
CA ILE A 79 3.30 1.84 -11.56
C ILE A 79 4.34 0.73 -11.58
N PRO A 80 4.56 0.08 -12.75
CA PRO A 80 5.45 -1.09 -12.80
C PRO A 80 6.89 -0.78 -12.46
N ARG A 81 7.36 0.41 -12.82
CA ARG A 81 8.73 0.82 -12.54
C ARG A 81 8.77 2.31 -12.22
N PRO A 82 8.47 2.68 -10.97
CA PRO A 82 8.52 4.09 -10.60
C PRO A 82 9.96 4.63 -10.67
N HIS A 83 10.08 5.88 -11.07
CA HIS A 83 11.36 6.55 -11.08
C HIS A 83 11.91 6.61 -9.65
N THR A 84 13.23 6.56 -9.49
CA THR A 84 13.85 6.55 -8.17
C THR A 84 13.47 7.77 -7.33
N GLU A 85 13.24 8.91 -7.94
CA GLU A 85 12.86 10.12 -7.21
C GLU A 85 11.46 10.05 -6.61
N VAL A 86 10.63 9.14 -7.09
CA VAL A 86 9.29 8.96 -6.53
C VAL A 86 9.35 8.54 -5.06
N ASP A 87 10.41 7.82 -4.69
CA ASP A 87 10.57 7.38 -3.31
C ASP A 87 10.63 8.55 -2.32
N PHE A 88 11.02 9.74 -2.80
CA PHE A 88 11.09 10.92 -1.92
C PHE A 88 9.73 11.42 -1.47
N ILE A 89 8.68 11.14 -2.24
CA ILE A 89 7.34 11.64 -1.90
C ILE A 89 6.44 10.55 -1.30
N LEU A 90 6.91 9.32 -1.25
CA LEU A 90 6.13 8.23 -0.66
C LEU A 90 6.26 8.26 0.85
N PRO A 91 5.24 7.78 1.57
CA PRO A 91 5.35 7.60 3.01
C PRO A 91 6.48 6.62 3.30
N LYS A 92 7.23 6.85 4.36
CA LYS A 92 8.26 5.90 4.76
C LYS A 92 7.59 4.75 5.49
N PRO A 93 8.00 3.50 5.22
CA PRO A 93 7.49 2.37 5.96
C PRO A 93 7.76 2.56 7.45
N ARG A 94 6.76 2.26 8.25
CA ARG A 94 6.94 2.30 9.70
C ARG A 94 7.74 1.08 10.11
N GLU A 95 8.72 1.29 10.97
CA GLU A 95 9.48 0.18 11.51
C GLU A 95 8.59 -0.65 12.41
N ILE A 96 8.87 -1.97 12.45
CA ILE A 96 8.14 -2.87 13.31
C ILE A 96 8.46 -2.51 14.75
N ARG A 97 7.43 -2.24 15.56
CA ARG A 97 7.63 -1.75 16.92
C ARG A 97 8.47 -2.67 17.79
N GLY A 98 8.30 -3.97 17.61
CA GLY A 98 9.09 -4.92 18.39
C GLY A 98 10.57 -4.81 18.12
N ALA A 99 10.95 -4.76 16.84
CA ALA A 99 12.35 -4.58 16.47
C ALA A 99 12.85 -3.21 16.89
N ASP A 100 12.01 -2.22 16.70
CA ASP A 100 12.30 -0.85 17.04
C ASP A 100 12.49 -0.70 18.56
N ALA A 101 11.59 -1.28 19.32
CA ALA A 101 11.67 -1.24 20.78
C ALA A 101 12.93 -1.91 21.30
N GLY A 102 13.37 -2.98 20.64
CA GLY A 102 14.61 -3.63 20.97
C GLY A 102 15.80 -2.73 20.77
N GLN A 103 15.75 -1.87 19.78
CA GLN A 103 16.81 -0.90 19.52
C GLN A 103 16.74 0.29 20.45
N GLU A 104 15.54 0.69 20.79
CA GLU A 104 15.31 1.85 21.65
C GLU A 104 15.56 1.55 23.12
N ALA A 105 15.28 0.30 23.47
CA ALA A 105 15.48 -0.12 24.84
C ALA A 105 16.95 -0.21 25.18
#